data_3300c8c7f8dbae318c2dd89a4d19117b
#
_entry.id   3300c8c7f8dbae318c2dd89a4d19117b
#
_cell.length_a   1.000
_cell.length_b   1.000
_cell.length_c   1.000
_cell.angle_alpha   90.00
_cell.angle_beta   90.00
_cell.angle_gamma   90.00
#
_symmetry.space_group_name_H-M   'P 1'
#
loop_
_entity.id
_entity.type
_entity.pdbx_description
1 polymer ?
#
loop_
_entity_poly.entity_id
_entity_poly.type
_entity_poly.pdbx_seq_one_letter_code
_entity_poly.pdbx_strand_id
1 'polypeptide(L)'
;THTLLRTKNLDLKMIKMLCSKDTFEKAENTLKTIRPHILLSENERVEAEVEHHGKTHHIIIQKNEERFFDTSCDCLSETAYPLCLHKTMLLLLLFQLKGADYFDSIRNWDREKNKLLALYGYSLKDNLENKFEFTYQDGKPFLKVLDSSMVIELRLSSKQARQQWFKKKMKGNKDRRK
;
A
#
# COMPACT_ATOMS: atom_id res chain seq x y z
N THR A 1 12.85 17.75 0.50
CA THR A 1 12.76 17.46 1.94
C THR A 1 12.01 16.15 2.18
N HIS A 2 12.62 15.24 2.88
CA HIS A 2 12.00 13.96 3.24
C HIS A 2 11.29 14.09 4.58
N THR A 3 10.03 13.70 4.65
CA THR A 3 9.24 13.76 5.88
C THR A 3 8.40 12.48 6.03
N LEU A 4 8.45 11.89 7.21
CA LEU A 4 7.60 10.77 7.58
C LEU A 4 6.32 11.29 8.23
N LEU A 5 5.17 10.92 7.64
CA LEU A 5 3.86 11.20 8.23
C LEU A 5 3.43 9.99 9.07
N ARG A 6 3.39 10.17 10.38
CA ARG A 6 3.01 9.10 11.33
C ARG A 6 1.49 8.97 11.44
N THR A 7 0.84 8.77 10.32
CA THR A 7 -0.59 8.51 10.25
C THR A 7 -0.84 7.34 9.32
N LYS A 8 -1.82 6.51 9.63
CA LYS A 8 -2.23 5.38 8.79
C LYS A 8 -3.26 5.78 7.74
N ASN A 9 -3.93 6.90 7.95
CA ASN A 9 -4.92 7.44 7.04
C ASN A 9 -4.46 8.78 6.49
N LEU A 10 -4.67 9.00 5.22
CA LEU A 10 -4.35 10.26 4.57
C LEU A 10 -5.56 10.71 3.75
N ASP A 11 -6.47 11.39 4.41
CA ASP A 11 -7.68 11.98 3.84
C ASP A 11 -7.57 13.51 3.81
N LEU A 12 -8.61 14.16 3.31
CA LEU A 12 -8.64 15.62 3.21
C LEU A 12 -8.49 16.31 4.57
N LYS A 13 -9.11 15.75 5.60
CA LYS A 13 -9.03 16.27 6.97
C LYS A 13 -7.59 16.22 7.49
N MET A 14 -6.90 15.11 7.26
CA MET A 14 -5.50 14.95 7.65
C MET A 14 -4.59 15.93 6.90
N ILE A 15 -4.82 16.13 5.60
CA ILE A 15 -4.03 17.09 4.83
C ILE A 15 -4.12 18.48 5.44
N LYS A 16 -5.32 18.92 5.83
CA LYS A 16 -5.53 20.24 6.46
C LYS A 16 -4.79 20.35 7.79
N MET A 17 -4.59 19.25 8.51
CA MET A 17 -3.83 19.22 9.76
C MET A 17 -2.32 19.21 9.52
N LEU A 18 -1.87 18.64 8.40
CA LEU A 18 -0.45 18.43 8.11
C LEU A 18 0.19 19.57 7.34
N CYS A 19 -0.57 20.57 6.94
CA CYS A 19 -0.06 21.81 6.32
C CYS A 19 -0.70 23.02 6.96
N SER A 20 -0.10 24.21 6.73
CA SER A 20 -0.72 25.44 7.21
C SER A 20 -1.98 25.76 6.40
N LYS A 21 -2.89 26.52 7.00
CA LYS A 21 -4.08 27.02 6.31
C LYS A 21 -3.73 27.79 5.04
N ASP A 22 -2.70 28.62 5.13
CA ASP A 22 -2.19 29.40 3.99
C ASP A 22 -1.68 28.49 2.86
N THR A 23 -0.91 27.45 3.21
CA THR A 23 -0.41 26.47 2.25
C THR A 23 -1.55 25.71 1.58
N PHE A 24 -2.56 25.33 2.33
CA PHE A 24 -3.73 24.62 1.80
C PHE A 24 -4.50 25.48 0.79
N GLU A 25 -4.81 26.73 1.15
CA GLU A 25 -5.50 27.66 0.26
C GLU A 25 -4.68 27.96 -0.98
N LYS A 26 -3.37 28.13 -0.83
CA LYS A 26 -2.44 28.36 -1.92
C LYS A 26 -2.36 27.16 -2.87
N ALA A 27 -2.38 25.95 -2.34
CA ALA A 27 -2.40 24.73 -3.13
C ALA A 27 -3.70 24.61 -3.95
N GLU A 28 -4.84 24.86 -3.35
CA GLU A 28 -6.12 24.87 -4.06
C GLU A 28 -6.13 25.89 -5.22
N ASN A 29 -5.65 27.10 -4.96
CA ASN A 29 -5.61 28.17 -5.97
C ASN A 29 -4.59 27.85 -7.07
N THR A 30 -3.42 27.34 -6.72
CA THR A 30 -2.36 27.02 -7.69
C THR A 30 -2.77 25.89 -8.62
N LEU A 31 -3.52 24.91 -8.13
CA LEU A 31 -4.04 23.81 -8.96
C LEU A 31 -4.99 24.23 -10.07
N LYS A 32 -5.53 25.44 -9.99
CA LYS A 32 -6.38 25.98 -11.07
C LYS A 32 -5.58 26.28 -12.34
N THR A 33 -4.29 26.55 -12.21
CA THR A 33 -3.41 26.94 -13.32
C THR A 33 -2.23 25.98 -13.52
N ILE A 34 -1.72 25.37 -12.45
CA ILE A 34 -0.56 24.48 -12.47
C ILE A 34 -0.99 23.14 -11.88
N ARG A 35 -0.80 22.07 -12.65
CA ARG A 35 -1.13 20.72 -12.20
C ARG A 35 0.10 19.83 -12.17
N PRO A 36 0.37 19.11 -11.08
CA PRO A 36 1.40 18.09 -11.06
C PRO A 36 1.15 17.03 -12.14
N HIS A 37 2.22 16.59 -12.78
CA HIS A 37 2.19 15.48 -13.71
C HIS A 37 2.49 14.19 -12.94
N ILE A 38 1.53 13.27 -12.88
CA ILE A 38 1.67 12.00 -12.18
C ILE A 38 2.45 11.05 -13.07
N LEU A 39 3.65 10.66 -12.64
CA LEU A 39 4.53 9.74 -13.35
C LEU A 39 4.23 8.29 -13.01
N LEU A 40 3.86 8.03 -11.76
CA LEU A 40 3.56 6.70 -11.26
C LEU A 40 2.47 6.78 -10.21
N SER A 41 1.46 5.94 -10.32
CA SER A 41 0.48 5.73 -9.25
C SER A 41 0.15 4.24 -9.19
N GLU A 42 1.04 3.48 -8.59
CA GLU A 42 0.93 2.04 -8.48
C GLU A 42 1.09 1.58 -7.03
N ASN A 43 0.31 0.59 -6.66
CA ASN A 43 0.33 0.02 -5.33
C ASN A 43 0.15 1.12 -4.26
N GLU A 44 1.13 1.27 -3.40
CA GLU A 44 1.11 2.27 -2.32
C GLU A 44 2.12 3.40 -2.57
N ARG A 45 2.54 3.57 -3.82
CA ARG A 45 3.53 4.58 -4.21
C ARG A 45 3.00 5.50 -5.31
N VAL A 46 3.20 6.80 -5.09
CA VAL A 46 2.89 7.84 -6.06
C VAL A 46 4.13 8.67 -6.30
N GLU A 47 4.48 8.85 -7.57
CA GLU A 47 5.53 9.77 -8.00
C GLU A 47 4.93 10.78 -8.95
N ALA A 48 5.31 12.02 -8.79
CA ALA A 48 4.86 13.11 -9.65
C ALA A 48 5.93 14.18 -9.78
N GLU A 49 5.79 15.00 -10.79
CA GLU A 49 6.58 16.21 -10.95
C GLU A 49 5.67 17.39 -11.17
N VAL A 50 6.09 18.54 -10.70
CA VAL A 50 5.38 19.80 -10.89
C VAL A 50 6.36 20.89 -11.31
N GLU A 51 6.01 21.64 -12.32
CA GLU A 51 6.77 22.83 -12.72
C GLU A 51 6.17 24.04 -12.01
N HIS A 52 6.99 24.69 -11.19
CA HIS A 52 6.57 25.84 -10.39
C HIS A 52 7.73 26.85 -10.31
N HIS A 53 7.45 28.08 -10.67
CA HIS A 53 8.45 29.18 -10.72
C HIS A 53 9.69 28.81 -11.56
N GLY A 54 9.47 28.17 -12.71
CA GLY A 54 10.54 27.82 -13.64
C GLY A 54 11.42 26.65 -13.22
N LYS A 55 11.05 25.96 -12.14
CA LYS A 55 11.75 24.76 -11.66
C LYS A 55 10.80 23.56 -11.63
N THR A 56 11.34 22.40 -12.00
CA THR A 56 10.63 21.14 -11.89
C THR A 56 10.95 20.49 -10.57
N HIS A 57 9.91 20.21 -9.78
CA HIS A 57 10.03 19.56 -8.49
C HIS A 57 9.52 18.14 -8.56
N HIS A 58 10.29 17.20 -8.00
CA HIS A 58 9.90 15.81 -7.88
C HIS A 58 9.27 15.54 -6.52
N ILE A 59 8.14 14.85 -6.54
CA ILE A 59 7.38 14.52 -5.34
C ILE A 59 7.17 13.01 -5.30
N ILE A 60 7.48 12.40 -4.15
CA ILE A 60 7.23 10.98 -3.91
C ILE A 60 6.43 10.84 -2.63
N ILE A 61 5.35 10.08 -2.70
CA ILE A 61 4.54 9.70 -1.54
C ILE A 61 4.39 8.20 -1.56
N GLN A 62 4.83 7.55 -0.49
CA GLN A 62 4.84 6.10 -0.40
C GLN A 62 4.38 5.64 0.98
N LYS A 63 3.48 4.68 1.00
CA LYS A 63 3.10 3.99 2.23
C LYS A 63 4.17 2.95 2.56
N ASN A 64 4.73 3.02 3.77
CA ASN A 64 5.80 2.13 4.20
C ASN A 64 5.25 0.86 4.86
N GLU A 65 6.16 -0.02 5.31
CA GLU A 65 5.80 -1.29 5.94
C GLU A 65 5.02 -1.12 7.24
N GLU A 66 5.25 -0.03 7.97
CA GLU A 66 4.53 0.31 9.20
C GLU A 66 3.15 0.93 8.92
N ARG A 67 2.79 1.09 7.65
CA ARG A 67 1.55 1.70 7.17
C ARG A 67 1.50 3.21 7.39
N PHE A 68 2.65 3.85 7.56
CA PHE A 68 2.81 5.30 7.57
C PHE A 68 3.22 5.79 6.18
N PHE A 69 3.26 7.10 5.98
CA PHE A 69 3.57 7.69 4.69
C PHE A 69 4.95 8.35 4.70
N ASP A 70 5.86 7.83 3.87
CA ASP A 70 7.10 8.51 3.54
C ASP A 70 6.83 9.48 2.39
N THR A 71 7.18 10.75 2.61
CA THR A 71 6.99 11.79 1.61
C THR A 71 8.28 12.52 1.33
N SER A 72 8.52 12.87 0.09
CA SER A 72 9.67 13.68 -0.30
C SER A 72 9.30 14.68 -1.38
N CYS A 73 9.95 15.83 -1.34
CA CYS A 73 9.91 16.86 -2.37
C CYS A 73 11.26 17.55 -2.38
N ASP A 74 11.78 17.83 -3.56
CA ASP A 74 13.08 18.49 -3.71
C ASP A 74 13.02 20.02 -3.56
N CYS A 75 11.86 20.56 -3.20
CA CYS A 75 11.74 22.00 -2.95
C CYS A 75 12.50 22.39 -1.67
N LEU A 76 12.97 23.64 -1.66
CA LEU A 76 13.69 24.23 -0.52
C LEU A 76 12.76 24.93 0.46
N SER A 77 11.50 24.53 0.50
CA SER A 77 10.51 25.16 1.38
C SER A 77 10.81 24.87 2.85
N GLU A 78 11.06 25.89 3.61
CA GLU A 78 11.18 25.83 5.06
C GLU A 78 9.81 26.06 5.68
N THR A 79 9.16 25.00 6.05
CA THR A 79 7.88 25.07 6.75
C THR A 79 7.94 24.22 8.01
N ALA A 80 7.28 24.70 9.07
CA ALA A 80 7.13 23.95 10.32
C ALA A 80 6.18 22.74 10.17
N TYR A 81 5.43 22.69 9.08
CA TYR A 81 4.46 21.64 8.80
C TYR A 81 5.06 20.54 7.93
N PRO A 82 4.63 19.28 8.10
CA PRO A 82 5.15 18.14 7.32
C PRO A 82 4.94 18.25 5.81
N LEU A 83 3.85 18.89 5.37
CA LEU A 83 3.52 19.01 3.96
C LEU A 83 3.87 20.40 3.41
N CYS A 84 4.72 20.43 2.40
CA CYS A 84 4.99 21.64 1.63
C CYS A 84 3.86 21.90 0.60
N LEU A 85 3.93 23.05 -0.08
CA LEU A 85 2.95 23.39 -1.11
C LEU A 85 2.82 22.31 -2.19
N HIS A 86 3.94 21.80 -2.70
CA HIS A 86 3.94 20.83 -3.80
C HIS A 86 3.36 19.48 -3.39
N LYS A 87 3.70 18.99 -2.21
CA LYS A 87 3.11 17.76 -1.65
C LYS A 87 1.59 17.91 -1.47
N THR A 88 1.16 19.05 -0.96
CA THR A 88 -0.26 19.37 -0.77
C THR A 88 -0.99 19.41 -2.10
N MET A 89 -0.41 20.05 -3.11
CA MET A 89 -0.98 20.10 -4.46
C MET A 89 -1.18 18.70 -5.05
N LEU A 90 -0.17 17.84 -4.92
CA LEU A 90 -0.27 16.46 -5.41
C LEU A 90 -1.37 15.69 -4.74
N LEU A 91 -1.47 15.76 -3.41
CA LEU A 91 -2.50 15.06 -2.65
C LEU A 91 -3.91 15.54 -3.01
N LEU A 92 -4.11 16.85 -3.14
CA LEU A 92 -5.39 17.41 -3.56
C LEU A 92 -5.76 16.97 -4.97
N LEU A 93 -4.80 16.97 -5.89
CA LEU A 93 -5.02 16.49 -7.25
C LEU A 93 -5.41 15.02 -7.29
N LEU A 94 -4.71 14.17 -6.56
CA LEU A 94 -5.04 12.74 -6.46
C LEU A 94 -6.47 12.51 -5.98
N PHE A 95 -6.88 13.28 -4.97
CA PHE A 95 -8.23 13.16 -4.42
C PHE A 95 -9.31 13.66 -5.39
N GLN A 96 -9.00 14.67 -6.21
CA GLN A 96 -9.89 15.12 -7.28
C GLN A 96 -10.03 14.08 -8.39
N LEU A 97 -8.93 13.45 -8.78
CA LEU A 97 -8.92 12.49 -9.88
C LEU A 97 -9.38 11.09 -9.50
N LYS A 98 -9.09 10.65 -8.29
CA LYS A 98 -9.26 9.25 -7.89
C LYS A 98 -10.09 9.04 -6.62
N GLY A 99 -10.52 10.13 -5.99
CA GLY A 99 -11.33 10.07 -4.77
C GLY A 99 -10.52 10.28 -3.49
N ALA A 100 -11.21 10.71 -2.44
CA ALA A 100 -10.59 11.06 -1.16
C ALA A 100 -10.08 9.83 -0.39
N ASP A 101 -10.48 8.64 -0.78
CA ASP A 101 -10.06 7.36 -0.21
C ASP A 101 -8.96 6.68 -1.02
N TYR A 102 -8.27 7.43 -1.88
CA TYR A 102 -7.27 6.89 -2.81
C TYR A 102 -6.24 5.96 -2.14
N PHE A 103 -5.67 6.37 -1.01
CA PHE A 103 -4.66 5.58 -0.32
C PHE A 103 -5.23 4.38 0.44
N ASP A 104 -6.52 4.37 0.70
CA ASP A 104 -7.20 3.21 1.27
C ASP A 104 -7.57 2.20 0.19
N SER A 105 -7.82 2.67 -1.05
CA SER A 105 -8.13 1.81 -2.19
C SER A 105 -6.90 1.19 -2.84
N ILE A 106 -5.74 1.87 -2.78
CA ILE A 106 -4.47 1.32 -3.28
C ILE A 106 -3.83 0.48 -2.19
N ARG A 107 -3.79 -0.82 -2.42
CA ARG A 107 -3.15 -1.76 -1.51
C ARG A 107 -2.12 -2.59 -2.25
N ASN A 108 -0.99 -2.81 -1.59
CA ASN A 108 -0.07 -3.87 -1.98
C ASN A 108 -0.61 -5.18 -1.40
N TRP A 109 -1.20 -6.00 -2.25
CA TRP A 109 -1.80 -7.26 -1.84
C TRP A 109 -0.79 -8.40 -1.61
N ASP A 110 0.50 -8.16 -1.78
CA ASP A 110 1.53 -9.20 -1.62
C ASP A 110 1.51 -9.82 -0.22
N ARG A 111 1.24 -9.03 0.80
CA ARG A 111 1.12 -9.52 2.17
C ARG A 111 -0.07 -10.46 2.33
N GLU A 112 -1.21 -10.08 1.80
CA GLU A 112 -2.43 -10.89 1.81
C GLU A 112 -2.26 -12.15 0.96
N LYS A 113 -1.63 -12.03 -0.21
CA LYS A 113 -1.30 -13.17 -1.06
C LYS A 113 -0.39 -14.17 -0.34
N ASN A 114 0.65 -13.69 0.34
CA ASN A 114 1.54 -14.55 1.13
C ASN A 114 0.79 -15.24 2.27
N LYS A 115 -0.15 -14.58 2.92
CA LYS A 115 -0.98 -15.21 3.96
C LYS A 115 -1.82 -16.35 3.39
N LEU A 116 -2.41 -16.16 2.23
CA LEU A 116 -3.20 -17.19 1.56
C LEU A 116 -2.33 -18.38 1.15
N LEU A 117 -1.16 -18.12 0.58
CA LEU A 117 -0.21 -19.15 0.18
C LEU A 117 0.38 -19.91 1.37
N ALA A 118 0.57 -19.24 2.50
CA ALA A 118 1.12 -19.84 3.71
C ALA A 118 0.23 -20.95 4.26
N LEU A 119 -1.08 -20.92 3.99
CA LEU A 119 -2.00 -22.00 4.35
C LEU A 119 -1.62 -23.32 3.68
N TYR A 120 -0.93 -23.27 2.55
CA TYR A 120 -0.46 -24.43 1.79
C TYR A 120 1.06 -24.62 1.90
N GLY A 121 1.75 -23.82 2.70
CA GLY A 121 3.20 -23.89 2.88
C GLY A 121 4.00 -23.20 1.78
N TYR A 122 3.40 -22.27 1.03
CA TYR A 122 4.04 -21.54 -0.07
C TYR A 122 4.11 -20.04 0.20
N SER A 123 4.90 -19.34 -0.61
CA SER A 123 5.00 -17.90 -0.63
C SER A 123 5.11 -17.40 -2.07
N LEU A 124 5.01 -16.08 -2.27
CA LEU A 124 5.20 -15.48 -3.61
C LEU A 124 6.61 -15.67 -4.18
N LYS A 125 7.58 -16.05 -3.35
CA LYS A 125 8.95 -16.36 -3.77
C LYS A 125 9.08 -17.75 -4.40
N ASP A 126 8.10 -18.62 -4.18
CA ASP A 126 8.10 -19.97 -4.71
C ASP A 126 7.56 -20.01 -6.14
N ASN A 127 7.88 -21.08 -6.86
CA ASN A 127 7.28 -21.33 -8.15
C ASN A 127 5.84 -21.82 -7.95
N LEU A 128 4.88 -21.00 -8.36
CA LEU A 128 3.45 -21.24 -8.21
C LEU A 128 2.80 -21.76 -9.50
N GLU A 129 3.56 -21.88 -10.58
CA GLU A 129 3.05 -22.33 -11.86
C GLU A 129 2.38 -23.70 -11.74
N ASN A 130 1.18 -23.83 -12.31
CA ASN A 130 0.34 -25.04 -12.28
C ASN A 130 -0.12 -25.48 -10.88
N LYS A 131 0.15 -24.70 -9.84
CA LYS A 131 -0.25 -24.99 -8.46
C LYS A 131 -1.31 -24.03 -7.96
N PHE A 132 -1.09 -22.73 -8.16
CA PHE A 132 -1.95 -21.67 -7.65
C PHE A 132 -2.15 -20.59 -8.70
N GLU A 133 -3.32 -19.96 -8.64
CA GLU A 133 -3.66 -18.78 -9.42
C GLU A 133 -4.40 -17.81 -8.53
N PHE A 134 -4.13 -16.50 -8.69
CA PHE A 134 -4.89 -15.47 -7.99
C PHE A 134 -6.01 -14.95 -8.90
N THR A 135 -7.21 -14.94 -8.35
CA THR A 135 -8.37 -14.27 -8.95
C THR A 135 -8.72 -13.05 -8.11
N TYR A 136 -9.42 -12.08 -8.69
CA TYR A 136 -9.74 -10.84 -8.01
C TYR A 136 -11.24 -10.58 -8.04
N GLN A 137 -11.80 -10.25 -6.86
CA GLN A 137 -13.17 -9.77 -6.71
C GLN A 137 -13.13 -8.44 -5.98
N ASP A 138 -13.71 -7.41 -6.58
CA ASP A 138 -13.69 -6.04 -6.02
C ASP A 138 -12.28 -5.57 -5.68
N GLY A 139 -11.30 -5.96 -6.50
CA GLY A 139 -9.89 -5.63 -6.31
C GLY A 139 -9.16 -6.48 -5.27
N LYS A 140 -9.85 -7.33 -4.53
CA LYS A 140 -9.26 -8.18 -3.50
C LYS A 140 -8.82 -9.52 -4.07
N PRO A 141 -7.61 -10.02 -3.76
CA PRO A 141 -7.15 -11.31 -4.26
C PRO A 141 -7.80 -12.48 -3.54
N PHE A 142 -8.11 -13.51 -4.33
CA PHE A 142 -8.54 -14.82 -3.86
C PHE A 142 -7.64 -15.89 -4.48
N LEU A 143 -7.31 -16.89 -3.69
CA LEU A 143 -6.44 -17.98 -4.13
C LEU A 143 -7.27 -19.09 -4.75
N LYS A 144 -6.93 -19.43 -6.00
CA LYS A 144 -7.46 -20.59 -6.69
C LYS A 144 -6.39 -21.69 -6.72
N VAL A 145 -6.73 -22.87 -6.21
CA VAL A 145 -5.85 -24.03 -6.19
C VAL A 145 -6.05 -24.80 -7.50
N LEU A 146 -4.99 -24.92 -8.29
CA LEU A 146 -5.02 -25.64 -9.58
C LEU A 146 -4.72 -27.11 -9.41
N ASP A 147 -3.88 -27.46 -8.45
CA ASP A 147 -3.50 -28.86 -8.16
C ASP A 147 -4.40 -29.41 -7.07
N SER A 148 -5.23 -30.38 -7.42
CA SER A 148 -6.18 -31.01 -6.49
C SER A 148 -5.52 -31.79 -5.34
N SER A 149 -4.23 -32.08 -5.44
CA SER A 149 -3.47 -32.72 -4.37
C SER A 149 -3.10 -31.76 -3.24
N MET A 150 -3.20 -30.45 -3.48
CA MET A 150 -2.94 -29.43 -2.47
C MET A 150 -4.09 -29.36 -1.50
N VAL A 151 -3.78 -29.48 -0.21
CA VAL A 151 -4.77 -29.45 0.86
C VAL A 151 -4.39 -28.36 1.87
N ILE A 152 -5.38 -27.59 2.31
CA ILE A 152 -5.18 -26.64 3.41
C ILE A 152 -4.91 -27.44 4.69
N GLU A 153 -3.70 -27.30 5.22
CA GLU A 153 -3.31 -27.94 6.46
C GLU A 153 -3.71 -27.11 7.68
N LEU A 154 -3.83 -25.80 7.49
CA LEU A 154 -4.15 -24.86 8.55
C LEU A 154 -5.25 -23.92 8.09
N ARG A 155 -6.46 -24.09 8.61
CA ARG A 155 -7.62 -23.27 8.24
C ARG A 155 -7.77 -22.00 9.04
N LEU A 156 -7.21 -21.95 10.25
CA LEU A 156 -7.41 -20.88 11.20
C LEU A 156 -6.10 -20.43 11.80
N SER A 157 -5.98 -19.14 12.05
CA SER A 157 -4.85 -18.54 12.76
C SER A 157 -4.94 -18.73 14.28
N SER A 158 -5.98 -19.38 14.81
CA SER A 158 -6.15 -19.61 16.23
C SER A 158 -5.13 -20.60 16.78
N LYS A 159 -4.74 -20.40 18.03
CA LYS A 159 -3.79 -21.27 18.73
C LYS A 159 -4.25 -22.74 18.76
N GLN A 160 -5.55 -22.96 18.89
CA GLN A 160 -6.14 -24.31 18.90
C GLN A 160 -6.01 -25.00 17.54
N ALA A 161 -6.27 -24.29 16.44
CA ALA A 161 -6.14 -24.83 15.09
C ALA A 161 -4.69 -25.21 14.79
N ARG A 162 -3.71 -24.41 15.25
CA ARG A 162 -2.29 -24.73 15.11
C ARG A 162 -1.90 -25.98 15.87
N GLN A 163 -2.42 -26.18 17.09
CA GLN A 163 -2.17 -27.36 17.88
C GLN A 163 -2.75 -28.63 17.25
N GLN A 164 -3.96 -28.54 16.70
CA GLN A 164 -4.58 -29.63 15.96
C GLN A 164 -3.79 -30.01 14.71
N TRP A 165 -3.33 -29.01 13.96
CA TRP A 165 -2.49 -29.21 12.79
C TRP A 165 -1.19 -29.93 13.13
N PHE A 166 -0.49 -29.51 14.20
CA PHE A 166 0.74 -30.16 14.67
C PHE A 166 0.50 -31.63 15.07
N LYS A 167 -0.55 -31.89 15.81
CA LYS A 167 -0.92 -33.26 16.21
C LYS A 167 -1.17 -34.17 15.00
N LYS A 168 -1.87 -33.64 14.00
CA LYS A 168 -2.17 -34.37 12.76
C LYS A 168 -0.91 -34.66 11.96
N LYS A 169 -0.02 -33.68 11.85
CA LYS A 169 1.25 -33.82 11.13
C LYS A 169 2.18 -34.83 11.80
N MET A 170 2.26 -34.82 13.12
CA MET A 170 3.06 -35.77 13.90
C MET A 170 2.54 -37.19 13.75
N LYS A 171 1.23 -37.39 13.73
CA LYS A 171 0.60 -38.70 13.51
C LYS A 171 0.93 -39.23 12.10
N GLY A 172 0.82 -38.42 11.08
CA GLY A 172 1.16 -38.78 9.71
C GLY A 172 2.63 -39.22 9.55
N ASN A 173 3.55 -38.55 10.24
CA ASN A 173 4.97 -38.92 10.22
C ASN A 173 5.25 -40.25 10.93
N LYS A 174 4.52 -40.58 11.98
CA LYS A 174 4.64 -41.91 12.66
C LYS A 174 4.16 -43.02 11.76
N ASP A 175 3.08 -42.84 11.02
CA ASP A 175 2.54 -43.83 10.10
C ASP A 175 3.46 -44.07 8.89
N ARG A 176 4.27 -43.10 8.49
CA ARG A 176 5.26 -43.23 7.41
C ARG A 176 6.53 -43.98 7.83
N ARG A 177 6.80 -44.10 9.11
CA ARG A 177 7.98 -44.82 9.65
C ARG A 177 7.74 -46.31 9.88
N LYS A 178 6.53 -46.79 9.71
CA LYS A 178 6.19 -48.17 9.70
C LYS A 178 6.27 -48.72 8.27
#